data_e1c73660d37c959f87be717849fac1b7
#
_entry.id   e1c73660d37c959f87be717849fac1b7
#
_cell.length_a   1.000
_cell.length_b   1.000
_cell.length_c   1.000
_cell.angle_alpha   90.00
_cell.angle_beta   90.00
_cell.angle_gamma   90.00
#
_symmetry.space_group_name_H-M   'P 1'
#
loop_
_entity.id
_entity.type
_entity.pdbx_description
1 polymer ?
#
loop_
_entity_poly.entity_id
_entity_poly.type
_entity_poly.pdbx_seq_one_letter_code
_entity_poly.pdbx_strand_id
1 'polypeptide(L)'
;MKKLPVGIQTFSEIINEDYLYIDKTAIAYRLIDNFKYVFLSRPRRFGKSLFLDTLKNIFEGNRELFRGLLIEEQWNWEVKYPVIQISFSGGIDSRETLRKNLFYILNSNQRRLDIHCDEKEDPNQCFAELIEKACEKYHQKVVILIDEYDKPILDNIENIPEALVIRDGMRDFYTKIKENDRYLRFAFLTGVSKFSKVSLFSGLNNFEDISLNPDFGNVCGYTQLDLETSFAPYFEGVDMEQVKRWYNGYNFLGDRVYNPFDILLFIKNQRMFKNYWFETGTPRFLVELIKKNSYFIPKFNGLEIDESLVNSFDIANLDLEAILFQTGYLTIKRLIPSGMGVRYELGFPNKEVQISFNEYILRSMTSVSEKEPIRYELLDLINAGDVGSLEPVVKRLFASIAYNNFTNNDIERYEGFYASVLYAYFASIGVDIIAEDVSNKGRIDLTLKAGGRTFLFEFKVSDGEPLEQIRKMKYYEKYDGERYLIGIVFDPKSRNVSKFEWERV
;
A
#
# COMPACT_ATOMS: atom_id res chain seq x y z
N MET A 1 13.63 -20.77 -19.50
CA MET A 1 13.05 -19.66 -18.72
C MET A 1 14.04 -19.28 -17.62
N LYS A 2 14.27 -17.97 -17.38
CA LYS A 2 15.12 -17.48 -16.28
C LYS A 2 14.50 -17.83 -14.93
N LYS A 3 15.32 -17.88 -13.87
CA LYS A 3 14.82 -18.02 -12.50
C LYS A 3 14.05 -16.76 -12.07
N LEU A 4 13.07 -16.91 -11.18
CA LEU A 4 12.30 -15.77 -10.65
C LEU A 4 12.94 -15.23 -9.33
N PRO A 5 13.23 -13.93 -9.21
CA PRO A 5 13.93 -13.35 -8.06
C PRO A 5 13.00 -13.10 -6.86
N VAL A 6 12.32 -14.15 -6.38
CA VAL A 6 11.36 -14.02 -5.27
C VAL A 6 12.09 -13.67 -3.96
N GLY A 7 11.87 -12.45 -3.47
CA GLY A 7 12.48 -11.98 -2.22
C GLY A 7 13.94 -11.53 -2.34
N ILE A 8 14.54 -11.59 -3.53
CA ILE A 8 15.90 -11.14 -3.79
C ILE A 8 15.89 -9.63 -4.06
N GLN A 9 16.73 -8.91 -3.35
CA GLN A 9 16.88 -7.46 -3.47
C GLN A 9 18.31 -7.01 -3.77
N THR A 10 19.22 -7.95 -3.98
CA THR A 10 20.63 -7.72 -4.33
C THR A 10 20.77 -7.79 -5.85
N PHE A 11 21.06 -6.66 -6.49
CA PHE A 11 21.15 -6.55 -7.95
C PHE A 11 22.23 -7.47 -8.54
N SER A 12 23.41 -7.51 -7.91
CA SER A 12 24.50 -8.37 -8.37
C SER A 12 24.16 -9.87 -8.33
N GLU A 13 23.39 -10.32 -7.33
CA GLU A 13 22.90 -11.70 -7.26
C GLU A 13 21.93 -12.00 -8.41
N ILE A 14 20.99 -11.08 -8.68
CA ILE A 14 20.02 -11.24 -9.77
C ILE A 14 20.70 -11.41 -11.12
N ILE A 15 21.72 -10.58 -11.40
CA ILE A 15 22.43 -10.63 -12.68
C ILE A 15 23.35 -11.85 -12.76
N ASN A 16 24.16 -12.10 -11.73
CA ASN A 16 25.18 -13.16 -11.76
C ASN A 16 24.58 -14.57 -11.77
N GLU A 17 23.41 -14.76 -11.16
CA GLU A 17 22.72 -16.07 -11.11
C GLU A 17 21.63 -16.23 -12.18
N ASP A 18 21.58 -15.34 -13.17
CA ASP A 18 20.64 -15.34 -14.31
C ASP A 18 19.16 -15.38 -13.90
N TYR A 19 18.79 -14.56 -12.90
CA TYR A 19 17.39 -14.31 -12.60
C TYR A 19 16.77 -13.35 -13.61
N LEU A 20 15.46 -13.37 -13.71
CA LEU A 20 14.70 -12.40 -14.51
C LEU A 20 14.81 -11.01 -13.88
N TYR A 21 15.36 -10.05 -14.60
CA TYR A 21 15.44 -8.65 -14.20
C TYR A 21 14.59 -7.79 -15.15
N ILE A 22 13.77 -6.91 -14.60
CA ILE A 22 13.05 -5.91 -15.39
C ILE A 22 13.87 -4.62 -15.36
N ASP A 23 14.36 -4.25 -16.52
CA ASP A 23 15.30 -3.14 -16.66
C ASP A 23 14.66 -1.78 -16.36
N LYS A 24 15.03 -1.19 -15.24
CA LYS A 24 14.65 0.17 -14.81
C LYS A 24 15.84 1.15 -14.89
N THR A 25 16.94 0.75 -15.54
CA THR A 25 18.18 1.55 -15.52
C THR A 25 18.08 2.84 -16.33
N ALA A 26 17.24 2.90 -17.36
CA ALA A 26 16.96 4.15 -18.07
C ALA A 26 16.28 5.19 -17.16
N ILE A 27 15.39 4.73 -16.24
CA ILE A 27 14.76 5.61 -15.26
C ILE A 27 15.80 6.04 -14.23
N ALA A 28 16.66 5.12 -13.78
CA ALA A 28 17.76 5.42 -12.87
C ALA A 28 18.69 6.50 -13.45
N TYR A 29 19.08 6.37 -14.73
CA TYR A 29 19.91 7.37 -15.41
C TYR A 29 19.25 8.75 -15.42
N ARG A 30 18.00 8.85 -15.88
CA ARG A 30 17.25 10.12 -15.88
C ARG A 30 17.14 10.73 -14.49
N LEU A 31 16.97 9.91 -13.47
CA LEU A 31 16.88 10.35 -12.07
C LEU A 31 18.21 10.99 -11.60
N ILE A 32 19.32 10.30 -11.85
CA ILE A 32 20.66 10.75 -11.46
C ILE A 32 21.07 12.02 -12.24
N ASP A 33 20.65 12.15 -13.49
CA ASP A 33 20.99 13.29 -14.35
C ASP A 33 20.20 14.56 -13.94
N ASN A 34 18.92 14.39 -13.60
CA ASN A 34 18.05 15.55 -13.33
C ASN A 34 18.08 16.03 -11.87
N PHE A 35 18.42 15.17 -10.89
CA PHE A 35 18.29 15.52 -9.48
C PHE A 35 19.56 15.23 -8.67
N LYS A 36 19.74 16.01 -7.61
CA LYS A 36 20.77 15.75 -6.60
C LYS A 36 20.21 15.10 -5.35
N TYR A 37 19.00 15.46 -4.96
CA TYR A 37 18.31 14.98 -3.76
C TYR A 37 16.95 14.43 -4.13
N VAL A 38 16.72 13.15 -3.87
CA VAL A 38 15.50 12.46 -4.31
C VAL A 38 14.85 11.72 -3.15
N PHE A 39 13.55 11.87 -3.05
CA PHE A 39 12.69 11.13 -2.13
C PHE A 39 11.69 10.28 -2.92
N LEU A 40 11.56 8.99 -2.54
CA LEU A 40 10.60 8.05 -3.10
C LEU A 40 9.84 7.29 -2.01
N SER A 41 8.54 7.46 -1.96
CA SER A 41 7.64 6.60 -1.18
C SER A 41 6.93 5.59 -2.08
N ARG A 42 6.91 4.33 -1.67
CA ARG A 42 6.13 3.24 -2.30
C ARG A 42 5.69 2.24 -1.23
N PRO A 43 4.57 1.57 -1.40
CA PRO A 43 4.17 0.49 -0.51
C PRO A 43 5.24 -0.60 -0.37
N ARG A 44 5.10 -1.46 0.62
CA ARG A 44 6.01 -2.61 0.81
C ARG A 44 5.99 -3.54 -0.40
N ARG A 45 7.14 -4.21 -0.68
CA ARG A 45 7.29 -5.22 -1.74
C ARG A 45 7.29 -4.69 -3.18
N PHE A 46 7.38 -3.38 -3.39
CA PHE A 46 7.43 -2.76 -4.73
C PHE A 46 8.81 -2.75 -5.40
N GLY A 47 9.86 -3.23 -4.75
CA GLY A 47 11.21 -3.29 -5.33
C GLY A 47 12.09 -2.07 -5.04
N LYS A 48 11.74 -1.24 -4.02
CA LYS A 48 12.54 -0.07 -3.59
C LYS A 48 13.99 -0.42 -3.27
N SER A 49 14.19 -1.45 -2.45
CA SER A 49 15.53 -1.88 -2.02
C SER A 49 16.38 -2.39 -3.19
N LEU A 50 15.76 -3.11 -4.15
CA LEU A 50 16.44 -3.53 -5.37
C LEU A 50 16.84 -2.34 -6.23
N PHE A 51 15.97 -1.35 -6.39
CA PHE A 51 16.27 -0.13 -7.14
C PHE A 51 17.41 0.66 -6.47
N LEU A 52 17.42 0.75 -5.15
CA LEU A 52 18.47 1.38 -4.38
C LEU A 52 19.82 0.63 -4.54
N ASP A 53 19.81 -0.71 -4.50
CA ASP A 53 21.03 -1.50 -4.74
C ASP A 53 21.50 -1.40 -6.21
N THR A 54 20.58 -1.24 -7.18
CA THR A 54 20.91 -0.92 -8.57
C THR A 54 21.64 0.42 -8.67
N LEU A 55 21.11 1.48 -8.03
CA LEU A 55 21.77 2.80 -7.97
C LEU A 55 23.16 2.71 -7.35
N LYS A 56 23.32 1.96 -6.27
CA LYS A 56 24.62 1.72 -5.64
C LYS A 56 25.62 1.13 -6.63
N ASN A 57 25.25 0.08 -7.34
CA ASN A 57 26.14 -0.58 -8.32
C ASN A 57 26.49 0.33 -9.51
N ILE A 58 25.58 1.23 -9.92
CA ILE A 58 25.85 2.27 -10.94
C ILE A 58 26.94 3.21 -10.43
N PHE A 59 26.80 3.77 -9.24
CA PHE A 59 27.75 4.74 -8.68
C PHE A 59 29.10 4.12 -8.30
N GLU A 60 29.13 2.86 -7.86
CA GLU A 60 30.35 2.11 -7.60
C GLU A 60 31.10 1.71 -8.88
N GLY A 61 30.51 1.91 -10.07
CA GLY A 61 31.12 1.64 -11.36
C GLY A 61 31.23 0.16 -11.71
N ASN A 62 30.28 -0.66 -11.29
CA ASN A 62 30.24 -2.11 -11.50
C ASN A 62 29.68 -2.45 -12.91
N ARG A 63 30.31 -1.92 -13.97
CA ARG A 63 29.84 -1.99 -15.36
C ARG A 63 29.43 -3.38 -15.81
N GLU A 64 30.14 -4.41 -15.38
CA GLU A 64 29.93 -5.81 -15.80
C GLU A 64 28.49 -6.30 -15.49
N LEU A 65 27.88 -5.77 -14.42
CA LEU A 65 26.51 -6.11 -14.03
C LEU A 65 25.45 -5.49 -14.94
N PHE A 66 25.83 -4.51 -15.76
CA PHE A 66 24.91 -3.73 -16.60
C PHE A 66 25.00 -4.08 -18.08
N ARG A 67 25.72 -5.14 -18.45
CA ARG A 67 25.81 -5.59 -19.82
C ARG A 67 24.46 -5.88 -20.44
N GLY A 68 24.16 -5.25 -21.56
CA GLY A 68 22.87 -5.37 -22.25
C GLY A 68 21.71 -4.62 -21.62
N LEU A 69 21.92 -3.87 -20.52
CA LEU A 69 20.92 -2.99 -19.93
C LEU A 69 21.01 -1.58 -20.54
N LEU A 70 19.91 -0.84 -20.50
CA LEU A 70 19.78 0.46 -21.17
C LEU A 70 20.82 1.51 -20.73
N ILE A 71 21.31 1.44 -19.51
CA ILE A 71 22.30 2.40 -18.98
C ILE A 71 23.74 2.12 -19.45
N GLU A 72 24.01 0.92 -19.98
CA GLU A 72 25.41 0.49 -20.27
C GLU A 72 26.17 1.50 -21.13
N GLU A 73 25.52 2.05 -22.16
CA GLU A 73 26.13 2.99 -23.11
C GLU A 73 25.94 4.46 -22.68
N GLN A 74 25.18 4.73 -21.63
CA GLN A 74 24.84 6.10 -21.23
C GLN A 74 25.66 6.60 -20.04
N TRP A 75 26.11 5.68 -19.17
CA TRP A 75 26.84 6.03 -17.95
C TRP A 75 28.35 6.07 -18.16
N ASN A 76 29.00 7.05 -17.50
CA ASN A 76 30.45 7.11 -17.47
C ASN A 76 31.01 6.17 -16.39
N TRP A 77 31.35 4.96 -16.78
CA TRP A 77 31.86 3.90 -15.89
C TRP A 77 33.29 4.12 -15.37
N GLU A 78 34.05 5.08 -15.95
CA GLU A 78 35.38 5.42 -15.46
C GLU A 78 35.35 6.16 -14.13
N VAL A 79 34.22 6.82 -13.81
CA VAL A 79 34.03 7.58 -12.58
C VAL A 79 33.34 6.71 -11.55
N LYS A 80 34.02 6.45 -10.43
CA LYS A 80 33.49 5.69 -9.29
C LYS A 80 33.30 6.59 -8.10
N TYR A 81 32.14 6.52 -7.50
CA TYR A 81 31.78 7.34 -6.35
C TYR A 81 31.77 6.52 -5.06
N PRO A 82 32.26 7.07 -3.91
CA PRO A 82 32.05 6.44 -2.62
C PRO A 82 30.56 6.50 -2.25
N VAL A 83 29.97 5.34 -1.93
CA VAL A 83 28.55 5.23 -1.58
C VAL A 83 28.41 4.96 -0.09
N ILE A 84 27.70 5.78 0.65
CA ILE A 84 27.26 5.52 2.04
C ILE A 84 25.85 4.97 1.98
N GLN A 85 25.68 3.72 2.41
CA GLN A 85 24.38 3.05 2.43
C GLN A 85 23.85 2.96 3.86
N ILE A 86 22.63 3.42 4.07
CA ILE A 86 21.93 3.40 5.35
C ILE A 86 20.64 2.59 5.15
N SER A 87 20.47 1.52 5.93
CA SER A 87 19.23 0.74 5.92
C SER A 87 18.84 0.43 7.36
N PHE A 88 17.65 0.86 7.74
CA PHE A 88 17.16 0.64 9.09
C PHE A 88 16.54 -0.75 9.23
N SER A 89 17.03 -1.51 10.20
CA SER A 89 16.45 -2.78 10.62
C SER A 89 15.51 -2.57 11.82
N GLY A 90 14.72 -3.59 12.18
CA GLY A 90 13.90 -3.56 13.39
C GLY A 90 14.69 -3.51 14.70
N GLY A 91 13.98 -3.36 15.82
CA GLY A 91 14.58 -3.33 17.16
C GLY A 91 15.03 -1.96 17.63
N ILE A 92 14.51 -0.89 17.02
CA ILE A 92 14.69 0.50 17.47
C ILE A 92 13.41 0.89 18.21
N ASP A 93 13.49 0.92 19.54
CA ASP A 93 12.37 1.18 20.45
C ASP A 93 12.64 2.34 21.42
N SER A 94 13.77 3.02 21.26
CA SER A 94 14.21 4.14 22.10
C SER A 94 15.31 4.95 21.43
N ARG A 95 15.57 6.15 21.95
CA ARG A 95 16.70 6.98 21.49
C ARG A 95 18.05 6.28 21.65
N GLU A 96 18.20 5.46 22.67
CA GLU A 96 19.44 4.70 22.91
C GLU A 96 19.64 3.60 21.87
N THR A 97 18.60 2.82 21.56
CA THR A 97 18.64 1.78 20.53
C THR A 97 18.81 2.38 19.14
N LEU A 98 18.22 3.55 18.86
CA LEU A 98 18.48 4.31 17.63
C LEU A 98 19.96 4.68 17.52
N ARG A 99 20.55 5.24 18.57
CA ARG A 99 21.98 5.60 18.60
C ARG A 99 22.89 4.39 18.34
N LYS A 100 22.63 3.26 18.98
CA LYS A 100 23.38 2.01 18.76
C LYS A 100 23.25 1.51 17.32
N ASN A 101 22.06 1.56 16.76
CA ASN A 101 21.79 1.14 15.39
C ASN A 101 22.50 2.04 14.37
N LEU A 102 22.47 3.36 14.57
CA LEU A 102 23.19 4.32 13.73
C LEU A 102 24.70 4.03 13.73
N PHE A 103 25.32 3.80 14.89
CA PHE A 103 26.73 3.43 14.95
C PHE A 103 27.01 2.09 14.26
N TYR A 104 26.14 1.10 14.40
CA TYR A 104 26.30 -0.17 13.68
C TYR A 104 26.33 0.05 12.16
N ILE A 105 25.40 0.84 11.63
CA ILE A 105 25.32 1.20 10.22
C ILE A 105 26.57 1.96 9.77
N LEU A 106 26.98 2.99 10.53
CA LEU A 106 28.16 3.79 10.20
C LEU A 106 29.45 2.96 10.24
N ASN A 107 29.61 2.08 11.22
CA ASN A 107 30.75 1.17 11.31
C ASN A 107 30.82 0.20 10.13
N SER A 108 29.68 -0.25 9.64
CA SER A 108 29.62 -1.08 8.42
C SER A 108 30.12 -0.31 7.19
N ASN A 109 29.71 0.95 7.04
CA ASN A 109 30.18 1.81 5.95
C ASN A 109 31.67 2.17 6.09
N GLN A 110 32.13 2.46 7.31
CA GLN A 110 33.55 2.71 7.60
C GLN A 110 34.43 1.53 7.13
N ARG A 111 34.07 0.30 7.50
CA ARG A 111 34.79 -0.90 7.06
C ARG A 111 34.79 -1.07 5.53
N ARG A 112 33.63 -0.86 4.88
CA ARG A 112 33.49 -1.00 3.43
C ARG A 112 34.28 0.06 2.65
N LEU A 113 34.33 1.28 3.16
CA LEU A 113 35.07 2.39 2.56
C LEU A 113 36.51 2.48 3.05
N ASP A 114 36.91 1.61 3.98
CA ASP A 114 38.23 1.63 4.64
C ASP A 114 38.54 3.05 5.19
N ILE A 115 37.60 3.59 5.96
CA ILE A 115 37.64 4.90 6.62
C ILE A 115 37.37 4.72 8.10
N HIS A 116 37.99 5.54 8.94
CA HIS A 116 37.72 5.54 10.37
C HIS A 116 37.28 6.92 10.83
N CYS A 117 36.15 7.00 11.51
CA CYS A 117 35.76 8.21 12.22
C CYS A 117 36.53 8.32 13.56
N ASP A 118 36.94 9.52 13.90
CA ASP A 118 37.53 9.83 15.20
C ASP A 118 36.43 9.94 16.28
N GLU A 119 35.26 10.44 15.86
CA GLU A 119 34.08 10.55 16.71
C GLU A 119 33.46 9.18 17.04
N LYS A 120 33.29 8.90 18.35
CA LYS A 120 32.80 7.60 18.85
C LYS A 120 31.56 7.71 19.75
N GLU A 121 31.15 8.93 20.08
CA GLU A 121 30.06 9.16 21.02
C GLU A 121 28.79 9.71 20.35
N ASP A 122 28.95 10.53 19.31
CA ASP A 122 27.83 11.09 18.56
C ASP A 122 27.74 10.55 17.12
N PRO A 123 26.75 9.70 16.79
CA PRO A 123 26.61 9.16 15.46
C PRO A 123 26.35 10.25 14.38
N ASN A 124 25.80 11.41 14.76
CA ASN A 124 25.55 12.50 13.83
C ASN A 124 26.88 13.13 13.38
N GLN A 125 27.79 13.34 14.32
CA GLN A 125 29.13 13.87 14.00
C GLN A 125 29.96 12.84 13.25
N CYS A 126 29.94 11.56 13.67
CA CYS A 126 30.59 10.48 12.92
C CYS A 126 30.08 10.39 11.47
N PHE A 127 28.78 10.62 11.23
CA PHE A 127 28.23 10.63 9.88
C PHE A 127 28.76 11.78 9.04
N ALA A 128 28.82 12.98 9.60
CA ALA A 128 29.40 14.14 8.92
C ALA A 128 30.88 13.89 8.58
N GLU A 129 31.67 13.41 9.54
CA GLU A 129 33.08 13.08 9.36
C GLU A 129 33.29 11.99 8.30
N LEU A 130 32.43 10.96 8.28
CA LEU A 130 32.48 9.91 7.25
C LEU A 130 32.27 10.45 5.85
N ILE A 131 31.34 11.41 5.67
CA ILE A 131 31.10 12.07 4.37
C ILE A 131 32.35 12.85 3.94
N GLU A 132 32.92 13.67 4.82
CA GLU A 132 34.12 14.46 4.52
C GLU A 132 35.31 13.56 4.16
N LYS A 133 35.65 12.60 5.02
CA LYS A 133 36.78 11.67 4.81
C LYS A 133 36.60 10.82 3.55
N ALA A 134 35.35 10.42 3.21
CA ALA A 134 35.10 9.67 1.99
C ALA A 134 35.36 10.53 0.76
N CYS A 135 34.92 11.79 0.76
CA CYS A 135 35.20 12.73 -0.34
C CYS A 135 36.70 12.97 -0.51
N GLU A 136 37.41 13.16 0.57
CA GLU A 136 38.89 13.37 0.55
C GLU A 136 39.64 12.14 0.06
N LYS A 137 39.34 10.95 0.59
CA LYS A 137 40.04 9.70 0.24
C LYS A 137 39.83 9.30 -1.22
N TYR A 138 38.60 9.39 -1.70
CA TYR A 138 38.26 8.96 -3.08
C TYR A 138 38.43 10.05 -4.13
N HIS A 139 38.68 11.31 -3.73
CA HIS A 139 38.73 12.48 -4.61
C HIS A 139 37.47 12.64 -5.47
N GLN A 140 36.36 12.15 -4.95
CA GLN A 140 35.02 12.16 -5.57
C GLN A 140 33.96 12.54 -4.55
N LYS A 141 32.89 13.20 -5.04
CA LYS A 141 31.75 13.50 -4.19
C LYS A 141 31.02 12.22 -3.76
N VAL A 142 30.45 12.24 -2.58
CA VAL A 142 29.82 11.10 -1.93
C VAL A 142 28.38 10.91 -2.42
N VAL A 143 27.96 9.66 -2.53
CA VAL A 143 26.57 9.27 -2.74
C VAL A 143 25.98 8.70 -1.46
N ILE A 144 24.79 9.15 -1.07
CA ILE A 144 24.07 8.67 0.11
C ILE A 144 22.79 7.96 -0.34
N LEU A 145 22.63 6.71 0.06
CA LEU A 145 21.47 5.88 -0.24
C LEU A 145 20.83 5.39 1.06
N ILE A 146 19.57 5.77 1.30
CA ILE A 146 18.85 5.46 2.54
C ILE A 146 17.60 4.65 2.21
N ASP A 147 17.55 3.43 2.75
CA ASP A 147 16.38 2.55 2.65
C ASP A 147 15.62 2.49 3.97
N GLU A 148 14.30 2.33 3.87
CA GLU A 148 13.39 2.22 5.01
C GLU A 148 13.56 3.37 6.05
N TYR A 149 13.74 4.62 5.54
CA TYR A 149 14.04 5.79 6.36
C TYR A 149 13.02 6.05 7.48
N ASP A 150 11.79 5.60 7.30
CA ASP A 150 10.64 5.79 8.18
C ASP A 150 10.39 4.61 9.13
N LYS A 151 11.07 3.49 8.92
CA LYS A 151 10.84 2.24 9.67
C LYS A 151 10.99 2.41 11.20
N PRO A 152 12.02 3.09 11.73
CA PRO A 152 12.14 3.26 13.18
C PRO A 152 10.94 3.98 13.81
N ILE A 153 10.31 4.88 13.09
CA ILE A 153 9.13 5.63 13.55
C ILE A 153 7.88 4.75 13.42
N LEU A 154 7.70 4.10 12.27
CA LEU A 154 6.54 3.25 12.00
C LEU A 154 6.46 2.05 12.95
N ASP A 155 7.58 1.45 13.31
CA ASP A 155 7.63 0.34 14.26
C ASP A 155 7.19 0.76 15.68
N ASN A 156 7.20 2.06 15.99
CA ASN A 156 6.80 2.63 17.27
C ASN A 156 5.49 3.45 17.20
N ILE A 157 4.73 3.36 16.12
CA ILE A 157 3.54 4.19 15.90
C ILE A 157 2.45 4.04 16.97
N GLU A 158 2.40 2.89 17.65
CA GLU A 158 1.46 2.63 18.75
C GLU A 158 1.89 3.32 20.06
N ASN A 159 3.16 3.73 20.18
CA ASN A 159 3.71 4.50 21.30
C ASN A 159 4.15 5.89 20.82
N ILE A 160 3.18 6.80 20.65
CA ILE A 160 3.40 8.14 20.09
C ILE A 160 4.53 8.92 20.80
N PRO A 161 4.63 8.96 22.14
CA PRO A 161 5.73 9.66 22.81
C PRO A 161 7.11 9.17 22.35
N GLU A 162 7.31 7.86 22.27
CA GLU A 162 8.60 7.28 21.86
C GLU A 162 8.85 7.48 20.36
N ALA A 163 7.82 7.32 19.52
CA ALA A 163 7.92 7.60 18.10
C ALA A 163 8.37 9.05 17.82
N LEU A 164 7.92 10.02 18.63
CA LEU A 164 8.35 11.42 18.53
C LEU A 164 9.81 11.60 18.93
N VAL A 165 10.28 10.94 19.97
CA VAL A 165 11.69 10.98 20.42
C VAL A 165 12.62 10.38 19.36
N ILE A 166 12.22 9.25 18.78
CA ILE A 166 12.95 8.59 17.68
C ILE A 166 12.97 9.50 16.44
N ARG A 167 11.82 10.09 16.06
CA ARG A 167 11.72 11.05 14.95
C ARG A 167 12.72 12.20 15.10
N ASP A 168 12.79 12.80 16.29
CA ASP A 168 13.68 13.94 16.53
C ASP A 168 15.15 13.54 16.41
N GLY A 169 15.53 12.35 16.91
CA GLY A 169 16.87 11.81 16.71
C GLY A 169 17.21 11.54 15.24
N MET A 170 16.27 11.03 14.47
CA MET A 170 16.45 10.82 13.03
C MET A 170 16.52 12.14 12.25
N ARG A 171 15.73 13.15 12.61
CA ARG A 171 15.81 14.48 12.02
C ARG A 171 17.21 15.07 12.20
N ASP A 172 17.78 14.99 13.40
CA ASP A 172 19.12 15.49 13.70
C ASP A 172 20.18 14.77 12.85
N PHE A 173 20.04 13.47 12.67
CA PHE A 173 20.91 12.66 11.82
C PHE A 173 20.82 13.05 10.33
N TYR A 174 19.60 13.17 9.80
CA TYR A 174 19.41 13.53 8.38
C TYR A 174 19.82 14.99 8.06
N THR A 175 19.77 15.88 9.03
CA THR A 175 20.23 17.27 8.85
C THR A 175 21.69 17.33 8.39
N LYS A 176 22.51 16.33 8.77
CA LYS A 176 23.91 16.25 8.33
C LYS A 176 24.06 16.08 6.82
N ILE A 177 23.09 15.58 6.10
CA ILE A 177 23.08 15.52 4.64
C ILE A 177 23.11 16.93 4.05
N LYS A 178 22.27 17.83 4.56
CA LYS A 178 22.20 19.21 4.09
C LYS A 178 23.45 20.02 4.50
N GLU A 179 23.93 19.84 5.72
CA GLU A 179 25.13 20.51 6.22
C GLU A 179 26.37 20.18 5.39
N ASN A 180 26.41 18.96 4.81
CA ASN A 180 27.51 18.47 4.00
C ASN A 180 27.27 18.55 2.48
N ASP A 181 26.34 19.40 2.02
CA ASP A 181 25.93 19.53 0.59
C ASP A 181 27.12 19.59 -0.38
N ARG A 182 28.18 20.36 -0.05
CA ARG A 182 29.36 20.54 -0.93
C ARG A 182 30.08 19.25 -1.29
N TYR A 183 29.99 18.24 -0.41
CA TYR A 183 30.64 16.93 -0.58
C TYR A 183 29.76 15.90 -1.30
N LEU A 184 28.47 16.23 -1.54
CA LEU A 184 27.51 15.25 -2.08
C LEU A 184 27.34 15.36 -3.58
N ARG A 185 27.36 14.22 -4.26
CA ARG A 185 26.97 14.02 -5.65
C ARG A 185 25.48 13.74 -5.79
N PHE A 186 24.95 12.87 -4.93
CA PHE A 186 23.57 12.40 -4.98
C PHE A 186 23.12 11.87 -3.62
N ALA A 187 21.86 12.08 -3.28
CA ALA A 187 21.24 11.45 -2.13
C ALA A 187 19.84 10.94 -2.49
N PHE A 188 19.56 9.69 -2.14
CA PHE A 188 18.28 9.04 -2.41
C PHE A 188 17.72 8.45 -1.11
N LEU A 189 16.51 8.89 -0.73
CA LEU A 189 15.77 8.38 0.43
C LEU A 189 14.56 7.61 -0.05
N THR A 190 14.34 6.42 0.52
CA THR A 190 13.12 5.66 0.25
C THR A 190 12.51 5.04 1.50
N GLY A 191 11.19 4.94 1.50
CA GLY A 191 10.38 4.38 2.57
C GLY A 191 8.95 4.05 2.14
N VAL A 192 8.08 3.84 3.11
CA VAL A 192 6.66 3.56 2.89
C VAL A 192 5.83 4.84 3.03
N SER A 193 6.04 5.58 4.12
CA SER A 193 5.26 6.77 4.46
C SER A 193 5.92 8.07 3.98
N LYS A 194 5.12 9.13 3.91
CA LYS A 194 5.60 10.49 3.68
C LYS A 194 5.38 11.31 4.95
N PHE A 195 6.35 11.34 5.84
CA PHE A 195 6.26 12.25 6.99
C PHE A 195 6.17 13.70 6.52
N SER A 196 5.32 14.49 7.19
CA SER A 196 5.11 15.87 6.82
C SER A 196 6.46 16.63 6.78
N LYS A 197 6.61 17.50 5.78
CA LYS A 197 7.83 18.31 5.59
C LYS A 197 8.23 19.07 6.85
N VAL A 198 7.28 19.35 7.72
CA VAL A 198 7.50 20.09 8.98
C VAL A 198 8.10 19.20 10.08
N SER A 199 7.80 17.90 10.10
CA SER A 199 8.18 17.04 11.22
C SER A 199 9.57 16.41 11.09
N LEU A 200 9.87 15.78 9.98
CA LEU A 200 11.16 15.10 9.74
C LEU A 200 12.01 15.81 8.69
N PHE A 201 11.37 16.38 7.68
CA PHE A 201 12.02 17.00 6.53
C PHE A 201 12.24 18.53 6.66
N SER A 202 11.99 19.14 7.83
CA SER A 202 12.31 20.58 8.01
C SER A 202 13.79 20.90 7.72
N GLY A 203 14.68 19.93 7.96
CA GLY A 203 16.10 19.98 7.60
C GLY A 203 16.43 19.50 6.17
N LEU A 204 15.49 18.87 5.45
CA LEU A 204 15.66 18.23 4.13
C LEU A 204 14.72 18.80 3.07
N ASN A 205 14.40 20.09 3.14
CA ASN A 205 13.47 20.76 2.22
C ASN A 205 13.98 20.85 0.77
N ASN A 206 15.20 20.40 0.50
CA ASN A 206 15.85 20.34 -0.80
C ASN A 206 15.61 19.00 -1.54
N PHE A 207 14.94 18.02 -0.90
CA PHE A 207 14.61 16.76 -1.57
C PHE A 207 13.42 16.92 -2.51
N GLU A 208 13.61 16.50 -3.76
CA GLU A 208 12.53 16.36 -4.73
C GLU A 208 11.74 15.08 -4.48
N ASP A 209 10.45 15.23 -4.23
CA ASP A 209 9.55 14.10 -4.04
C ASP A 209 9.03 13.59 -5.39
N ILE A 210 9.57 12.47 -5.84
CA ILE A 210 9.16 11.83 -7.09
C ILE A 210 8.03 10.80 -6.93
N SER A 211 7.46 10.66 -5.73
CA SER A 211 6.47 9.59 -5.45
C SER A 211 5.20 9.71 -6.30
N LEU A 212 4.78 10.93 -6.63
CA LEU A 212 3.64 11.20 -7.51
C LEU A 212 4.06 12.02 -8.75
N ASN A 213 5.31 11.90 -9.17
CA ASN A 213 5.77 12.47 -10.43
C ASN A 213 5.47 11.49 -11.57
N PRO A 214 4.69 11.88 -12.61
CA PRO A 214 4.31 11.00 -13.72
C PRO A 214 5.50 10.36 -14.45
N ASP A 215 6.62 11.04 -14.56
CA ASP A 215 7.84 10.54 -15.24
C ASP A 215 8.51 9.40 -14.48
N PHE A 216 8.20 9.25 -13.18
CA PHE A 216 8.76 8.25 -12.27
C PHE A 216 7.70 7.34 -11.63
N GLY A 217 6.46 7.38 -12.13
CA GLY A 217 5.35 6.59 -11.58
C GLY A 217 5.61 5.08 -11.60
N ASN A 218 6.36 4.60 -12.59
CA ASN A 218 6.69 3.19 -12.80
C ASN A 218 8.16 2.84 -12.47
N VAL A 219 8.87 3.66 -11.68
CA VAL A 219 10.25 3.39 -11.21
C VAL A 219 10.31 2.09 -10.42
N CYS A 220 9.27 1.77 -9.68
CA CYS A 220 9.05 0.51 -8.98
C CYS A 220 7.76 -0.15 -9.48
N GLY A 221 7.68 -1.47 -9.34
CA GLY A 221 6.54 -2.24 -9.85
C GLY A 221 6.76 -2.74 -11.27
N TYR A 222 5.89 -3.67 -11.71
CA TYR A 222 5.87 -4.17 -13.08
C TYR A 222 4.70 -3.53 -13.84
N THR A 223 4.95 -3.10 -15.07
CA THR A 223 3.92 -2.59 -15.97
C THR A 223 3.21 -3.73 -16.69
N GLN A 224 2.10 -3.44 -17.36
CA GLN A 224 1.45 -4.42 -18.23
C GLN A 224 2.41 -4.88 -19.36
N LEU A 225 3.17 -3.94 -19.93
CA LEU A 225 4.17 -4.24 -20.96
C LEU A 225 5.26 -5.20 -20.45
N ASP A 226 5.74 -5.02 -19.21
CA ASP A 226 6.72 -5.93 -18.60
C ASP A 226 6.18 -7.37 -18.56
N LEU A 227 4.89 -7.56 -18.24
CA LEU A 227 4.26 -8.87 -18.21
C LEU A 227 4.08 -9.46 -19.62
N GLU A 228 3.69 -8.67 -20.58
CA GLU A 228 3.49 -9.08 -21.98
C GLU A 228 4.77 -9.35 -22.75
N THR A 229 5.91 -8.85 -22.26
CA THR A 229 7.23 -9.03 -22.89
C THR A 229 8.12 -9.95 -22.06
N SER A 230 8.71 -9.46 -21.01
CA SER A 230 9.71 -10.18 -20.20
C SER A 230 9.14 -11.41 -19.48
N PHE A 231 7.88 -11.32 -19.04
CA PHE A 231 7.19 -12.43 -18.38
C PHE A 231 6.33 -13.29 -19.31
N ALA A 232 6.21 -12.97 -20.61
CA ALA A 232 5.35 -13.69 -21.56
C ALA A 232 5.47 -15.23 -21.47
N PRO A 233 6.68 -15.83 -21.39
CA PRO A 233 6.81 -17.30 -21.29
C PRO A 233 6.19 -17.91 -20.02
N TYR A 234 6.01 -17.13 -18.94
CA TYR A 234 5.45 -17.58 -17.68
C TYR A 234 3.92 -17.50 -17.66
N PHE A 235 3.32 -16.75 -18.60
CA PHE A 235 1.87 -16.52 -18.67
C PHE A 235 1.19 -17.29 -19.82
N GLU A 236 1.89 -18.18 -20.50
CA GLU A 236 1.29 -19.00 -21.55
C GLU A 236 0.06 -19.77 -21.03
N GLY A 237 -1.09 -19.58 -21.71
CA GLY A 237 -2.36 -20.19 -21.33
C GLY A 237 -3.06 -19.57 -20.11
N VAL A 238 -2.58 -18.44 -19.59
CA VAL A 238 -3.20 -17.71 -18.47
C VAL A 238 -4.15 -16.63 -18.99
N ASP A 239 -5.31 -16.49 -18.36
CA ASP A 239 -6.22 -15.36 -18.60
C ASP A 239 -5.61 -14.06 -18.03
N MET A 240 -5.04 -13.25 -18.90
CA MET A 240 -4.38 -11.99 -18.52
C MET A 240 -5.35 -10.92 -17.99
N GLU A 241 -6.63 -10.93 -18.41
CA GLU A 241 -7.63 -10.02 -17.86
C GLU A 241 -7.95 -10.39 -16.40
N GLN A 242 -7.96 -11.67 -16.07
CA GLN A 242 -8.10 -12.11 -14.70
C GLN A 242 -6.87 -11.74 -13.85
N VAL A 243 -5.65 -11.90 -14.38
CA VAL A 243 -4.41 -11.47 -13.71
C VAL A 243 -4.43 -9.95 -13.43
N LYS A 244 -4.83 -9.18 -14.43
CA LYS A 244 -4.97 -7.72 -14.33
C LYS A 244 -5.99 -7.32 -13.25
N ARG A 245 -7.15 -7.97 -13.23
CA ARG A 245 -8.19 -7.73 -12.23
C ARG A 245 -7.73 -8.07 -10.81
N TRP A 246 -6.91 -9.12 -10.64
CA TRP A 246 -6.43 -9.57 -9.34
C TRP A 246 -5.27 -8.74 -8.80
N TYR A 247 -4.30 -8.34 -9.63
CA TYR A 247 -2.99 -7.86 -9.16
C TYR A 247 -2.56 -6.51 -9.73
N ASN A 248 -3.18 -5.99 -10.82
CA ASN A 248 -2.85 -4.68 -11.36
C ASN A 248 -3.64 -3.57 -10.66
N GLY A 249 -3.18 -2.32 -10.83
CA GLY A 249 -4.01 -1.16 -10.53
C GLY A 249 -3.39 -0.14 -9.59
N TYR A 250 -2.20 -0.39 -9.05
CA TYR A 250 -1.47 0.65 -8.32
C TYR A 250 -1.10 1.77 -9.28
N ASN A 251 -1.47 3.00 -8.94
CA ASN A 251 -1.28 4.18 -9.76
C ASN A 251 -0.59 5.29 -8.97
N PHE A 252 0.58 5.68 -9.45
CA PHE A 252 1.40 6.75 -8.92
C PHE A 252 1.56 7.88 -9.95
N LEU A 253 0.51 8.14 -10.71
CA LEU A 253 0.37 9.12 -11.81
C LEU A 253 1.16 8.77 -13.09
N GLY A 254 1.80 7.61 -13.15
CA GLY A 254 2.35 7.01 -14.37
C GLY A 254 1.46 5.86 -14.87
N ASP A 255 2.08 4.86 -15.51
CA ASP A 255 1.41 3.62 -15.83
C ASP A 255 0.93 2.91 -14.57
N ARG A 256 -0.21 2.23 -14.66
CA ARG A 256 -0.64 1.32 -13.59
C ARG A 256 0.30 0.15 -13.49
N VAL A 257 0.71 -0.17 -12.27
CA VAL A 257 1.70 -1.21 -12.01
C VAL A 257 1.14 -2.33 -11.13
N TYR A 258 1.73 -3.49 -11.32
CA TYR A 258 1.60 -4.66 -10.46
C TYR A 258 2.59 -4.59 -9.32
N ASN A 259 2.24 -5.14 -8.16
CA ASN A 259 3.22 -5.41 -7.13
C ASN A 259 4.13 -6.58 -7.60
N PRO A 260 5.45 -6.40 -7.65
CA PRO A 260 6.37 -7.45 -8.10
C PRO A 260 6.26 -8.75 -7.32
N PHE A 261 6.08 -8.66 -6.00
CA PHE A 261 6.01 -9.82 -5.13
C PHE A 261 4.81 -10.72 -5.44
N ASP A 262 3.65 -10.11 -5.73
CA ASP A 262 2.42 -10.82 -6.07
C ASP A 262 2.56 -11.59 -7.37
N ILE A 263 3.13 -10.95 -8.41
CA ILE A 263 3.36 -11.58 -9.71
C ILE A 263 4.35 -12.73 -9.61
N LEU A 264 5.46 -12.52 -8.90
CA LEU A 264 6.46 -13.57 -8.71
C LEU A 264 5.91 -14.77 -7.94
N LEU A 265 5.12 -14.53 -6.89
CA LEU A 265 4.47 -15.59 -6.11
C LEU A 265 3.33 -16.28 -6.88
N PHE A 266 2.53 -15.52 -7.64
CA PHE A 266 1.52 -16.10 -8.52
C PHE A 266 2.13 -17.13 -9.47
N ILE A 267 3.21 -16.78 -10.17
CA ILE A 267 3.91 -17.68 -11.07
C ILE A 267 4.49 -18.88 -10.30
N LYS A 268 5.19 -18.62 -9.18
CA LYS A 268 5.84 -19.65 -8.36
C LYS A 268 4.83 -20.66 -7.79
N ASN A 269 3.63 -20.21 -7.42
CA ASN A 269 2.56 -21.04 -6.86
C ASN A 269 1.61 -21.57 -7.94
N GLN A 270 2.13 -21.99 -9.08
CA GLN A 270 1.36 -22.64 -10.15
C GLN A 270 0.19 -21.79 -10.68
N ARG A 271 0.34 -20.48 -10.67
CA ARG A 271 -0.64 -19.50 -11.17
C ARG A 271 -1.99 -19.54 -10.42
N MET A 272 -1.96 -19.91 -9.14
CA MET A 272 -3.14 -19.86 -8.29
C MET A 272 -3.43 -18.43 -7.86
N PHE A 273 -4.67 -17.97 -8.03
CA PHE A 273 -5.12 -16.66 -7.54
C PHE A 273 -5.29 -16.69 -6.03
N LYS A 274 -4.45 -15.98 -5.30
CA LYS A 274 -4.39 -15.89 -3.83
C LYS A 274 -3.98 -14.49 -3.39
N ASN A 275 -4.13 -14.23 -2.09
CA ASN A 275 -3.72 -13.00 -1.43
C ASN A 275 -2.25 -13.11 -1.01
N TYR A 276 -1.32 -12.76 -1.88
CA TYR A 276 0.12 -12.90 -1.64
C TYR A 276 0.73 -11.73 -0.85
N TRP A 277 0.24 -10.53 -1.12
CA TRP A 277 0.77 -9.31 -0.49
C TRP A 277 0.45 -9.21 1.00
N PHE A 278 -0.76 -9.60 1.37
CA PHE A 278 -1.32 -9.39 2.70
C PHE A 278 -0.72 -10.29 3.78
N GLU A 279 -0.17 -11.44 3.43
CA GLU A 279 0.45 -12.38 4.37
C GLU A 279 1.64 -11.77 5.15
N THR A 280 2.16 -10.61 4.74
CA THR A 280 3.37 -9.99 5.26
C THR A 280 3.18 -8.87 6.27
N GLY A 281 1.96 -8.65 6.78
CA GLY A 281 1.71 -7.83 7.96
C GLY A 281 0.90 -6.55 7.75
N THR A 282 -0.38 -6.63 8.08
CA THR A 282 -1.23 -5.45 8.30
C THR A 282 -0.97 -4.90 9.71
N PRO A 283 -0.67 -3.62 9.85
CA PRO A 283 -0.47 -3.02 11.17
C PRO A 283 -1.77 -3.05 11.99
N ARG A 284 -1.73 -3.56 13.21
CA ARG A 284 -2.89 -3.60 14.13
C ARG A 284 -3.50 -2.23 14.34
N PHE A 285 -2.68 -1.20 14.45
CA PHE A 285 -3.14 0.18 14.66
C PHE A 285 -4.13 0.66 13.59
N LEU A 286 -4.05 0.15 12.35
CA LEU A 286 -4.96 0.51 11.27
C LEU A 286 -6.42 0.12 11.58
N VAL A 287 -6.61 -1.09 12.13
CA VAL A 287 -7.95 -1.54 12.56
C VAL A 287 -8.47 -0.72 13.73
N GLU A 288 -7.60 -0.42 14.69
CA GLU A 288 -7.97 0.41 15.83
C GLU A 288 -8.38 1.82 15.37
N LEU A 289 -7.70 2.40 14.38
CA LEU A 289 -8.11 3.68 13.78
C LEU A 289 -9.46 3.60 13.08
N ILE A 290 -9.72 2.54 12.30
CA ILE A 290 -11.00 2.33 11.63
C ILE A 290 -12.14 2.21 12.65
N LYS A 291 -11.93 1.41 13.71
CA LYS A 291 -12.93 1.24 14.80
C LYS A 291 -13.18 2.53 15.56
N LYS A 292 -12.12 3.21 15.98
CA LYS A 292 -12.19 4.45 16.78
C LYS A 292 -12.99 5.55 16.08
N ASN A 293 -12.86 5.64 14.76
CA ASN A 293 -13.50 6.69 13.98
C ASN A 293 -14.82 6.26 13.33
N SER A 294 -15.33 5.04 13.63
CA SER A 294 -16.60 4.50 13.09
C SER A 294 -16.71 4.66 11.56
N TYR A 295 -15.63 4.38 10.83
CA TYR A 295 -15.58 4.58 9.39
C TYR A 295 -16.59 3.69 8.66
N PHE A 296 -17.29 4.29 7.69
CA PHE A 296 -18.11 3.57 6.74
C PHE A 296 -17.21 2.92 5.69
N ILE A 297 -16.93 1.62 5.81
CA ILE A 297 -15.97 0.85 5.01
C ILE A 297 -16.21 0.98 3.49
N PRO A 298 -17.47 0.94 2.99
CA PRO A 298 -17.73 1.09 1.57
C PRO A 298 -17.18 2.37 0.96
N LYS A 299 -17.10 3.46 1.73
CA LYS A 299 -16.61 4.77 1.28
C LYS A 299 -15.14 4.76 0.84
N PHE A 300 -14.33 3.78 1.28
CA PHE A 300 -12.94 3.68 0.85
C PHE A 300 -12.78 3.44 -0.65
N ASN A 301 -13.82 2.98 -1.34
CA ASN A 301 -13.82 2.85 -2.79
C ASN A 301 -14.58 4.01 -3.43
N GLY A 302 -13.88 5.06 -3.80
CA GLY A 302 -14.43 6.33 -4.29
C GLY A 302 -14.23 7.51 -3.33
N LEU A 303 -13.27 7.39 -2.42
CA LEU A 303 -12.94 8.43 -1.45
C LEU A 303 -12.23 9.60 -2.13
N GLU A 304 -12.79 10.80 -2.07
CA GLU A 304 -12.16 12.02 -2.57
C GLU A 304 -11.31 12.67 -1.47
N ILE A 305 -10.05 12.97 -1.78
CA ILE A 305 -9.12 13.65 -0.88
C ILE A 305 -8.33 14.73 -1.60
N ASP A 306 -7.87 15.74 -0.86
CA ASP A 306 -6.99 16.77 -1.38
C ASP A 306 -5.54 16.28 -1.47
N GLU A 307 -4.76 16.87 -2.37
CA GLU A 307 -3.34 16.58 -2.54
C GLU A 307 -2.54 16.77 -1.24
N SER A 308 -2.89 17.75 -0.42
CA SER A 308 -2.23 18.02 0.85
C SER A 308 -2.34 16.82 1.82
N LEU A 309 -3.47 16.11 1.83
CA LEU A 309 -3.71 14.94 2.68
C LEU A 309 -2.86 13.75 2.23
N VAL A 310 -2.73 13.53 0.91
CA VAL A 310 -1.88 12.46 0.34
C VAL A 310 -0.42 12.62 0.75
N ASN A 311 0.02 13.86 0.89
CA ASN A 311 1.40 14.24 1.18
C ASN A 311 1.66 14.49 2.68
N SER A 312 0.69 14.23 3.56
CA SER A 312 0.82 14.44 4.99
C SER A 312 0.82 13.14 5.77
N PHE A 313 1.82 12.95 6.61
CA PHE A 313 1.83 11.94 7.65
C PHE A 313 2.33 12.61 8.94
N ASP A 314 1.41 12.87 9.85
CA ASP A 314 1.74 13.41 11.17
C ASP A 314 1.51 12.32 12.23
N ILE A 315 2.58 11.99 12.99
CA ILE A 315 2.52 10.97 14.05
C ILE A 315 1.52 11.36 15.14
N ALA A 316 1.39 12.65 15.43
CA ALA A 316 0.48 13.13 16.47
C ALA A 316 -0.99 13.16 16.00
N ASN A 317 -1.22 13.24 14.70
CA ASN A 317 -2.55 13.29 14.11
C ASN A 317 -2.58 12.43 12.83
N LEU A 318 -2.85 11.14 13.02
CA LEU A 318 -2.83 10.14 11.96
C LEU A 318 -4.11 10.20 11.13
N ASP A 319 -4.01 10.66 9.90
CA ASP A 319 -5.08 10.58 8.92
C ASP A 319 -5.14 9.18 8.31
N LEU A 320 -6.27 8.50 8.53
CA LEU A 320 -6.46 7.12 8.07
C LEU A 320 -6.33 7.00 6.55
N GLU A 321 -6.89 7.93 5.82
CA GLU A 321 -6.90 7.98 4.36
C GLU A 321 -5.47 8.07 3.80
N ALA A 322 -4.65 8.94 4.38
CA ALA A 322 -3.24 9.08 4.02
C ALA A 322 -2.46 7.78 4.28
N ILE A 323 -2.70 7.15 5.43
CA ILE A 323 -2.06 5.88 5.79
C ILE A 323 -2.47 4.78 4.81
N LEU A 324 -3.76 4.62 4.52
CA LEU A 324 -4.26 3.61 3.59
C LEU A 324 -3.67 3.76 2.19
N PHE A 325 -3.52 5.00 1.72
CA PHE A 325 -2.87 5.28 0.44
C PHE A 325 -1.37 4.95 0.47
N GLN A 326 -0.62 5.47 1.43
CA GLN A 326 0.83 5.33 1.50
C GLN A 326 1.26 3.88 1.75
N THR A 327 0.48 3.13 2.52
CA THR A 327 0.73 1.70 2.76
C THR A 327 0.24 0.79 1.63
N GLY A 328 -0.51 1.32 0.65
CA GLY A 328 -0.92 0.60 -0.55
C GLY A 328 -2.27 -0.13 -0.46
N TYR A 329 -3.07 0.13 0.58
CA TYR A 329 -4.46 -0.36 0.62
C TYR A 329 -5.36 0.39 -0.36
N LEU A 330 -5.09 1.68 -0.54
CA LEU A 330 -5.77 2.52 -1.53
C LEU A 330 -4.76 3.00 -2.58
N THR A 331 -5.27 3.36 -3.74
CA THR A 331 -4.52 3.93 -4.85
C THR A 331 -5.33 5.02 -5.53
N ILE A 332 -4.70 5.88 -6.33
CA ILE A 332 -5.37 6.90 -7.13
C ILE A 332 -6.13 6.22 -8.27
N LYS A 333 -7.44 6.36 -8.28
CA LYS A 333 -8.31 5.91 -9.37
C LYS A 333 -8.46 6.97 -10.44
N ARG A 334 -8.61 8.23 -10.02
CA ARG A 334 -8.84 9.37 -10.90
C ARG A 334 -8.31 10.67 -10.29
N LEU A 335 -7.80 11.54 -11.16
CA LEU A 335 -7.52 12.95 -10.88
C LEU A 335 -8.79 13.76 -11.06
N ILE A 336 -9.09 14.63 -10.12
CA ILE A 336 -10.24 15.55 -10.19
C ILE A 336 -9.71 16.97 -10.15
N PRO A 337 -9.62 17.66 -11.30
CA PRO A 337 -9.23 19.08 -11.34
C PRO A 337 -10.24 19.92 -10.56
N SER A 338 -9.77 20.82 -9.72
CA SER A 338 -10.61 21.77 -8.99
C SER A 338 -10.04 23.18 -9.09
N GLY A 339 -10.87 24.19 -8.89
CA GLY A 339 -10.42 25.59 -8.88
C GLY A 339 -9.44 25.94 -7.74
N MET A 340 -9.24 25.04 -6.78
CA MET A 340 -8.34 25.19 -5.63
C MET A 340 -7.12 24.24 -5.68
N GLY A 341 -6.90 23.52 -6.80
CA GLY A 341 -5.82 22.55 -6.93
C GLY A 341 -6.31 21.20 -7.47
N VAL A 342 -5.59 20.14 -7.14
CA VAL A 342 -5.90 18.77 -7.56
C VAL A 342 -6.48 17.99 -6.39
N ARG A 343 -7.57 17.26 -6.64
CA ARG A 343 -8.10 16.24 -5.74
C ARG A 343 -7.90 14.86 -6.36
N TYR A 344 -7.78 13.87 -5.52
CA TYR A 344 -7.65 12.47 -5.92
C TYR A 344 -8.86 11.67 -5.48
N GLU A 345 -9.43 10.89 -6.38
CA GLU A 345 -10.35 9.83 -6.03
C GLU A 345 -9.54 8.57 -5.74
N LEU A 346 -9.65 8.06 -4.52
CA LEU A 346 -9.00 6.84 -4.08
C LEU A 346 -9.93 5.64 -4.14
N GLY A 347 -9.35 4.45 -4.27
CA GLY A 347 -10.05 3.17 -4.18
C GLY A 347 -9.07 2.01 -4.05
N PHE A 348 -9.56 0.81 -3.83
CA PHE A 348 -8.71 -0.38 -3.78
C PHE A 348 -7.98 -0.57 -5.11
N PRO A 349 -6.67 -0.85 -5.12
CA PRO A 349 -5.92 -1.04 -6.37
C PRO A 349 -6.51 -2.19 -7.20
N ASN A 350 -6.80 -3.32 -6.56
CA ASN A 350 -7.19 -4.55 -7.21
C ASN A 350 -8.03 -5.45 -6.29
N LYS A 351 -8.42 -6.61 -6.82
CA LYS A 351 -9.25 -7.59 -6.13
C LYS A 351 -8.55 -8.22 -4.93
N GLU A 352 -7.26 -8.51 -5.04
CA GLU A 352 -6.48 -9.08 -3.94
C GLU A 352 -6.54 -8.18 -2.69
N VAL A 353 -6.21 -6.90 -2.85
CA VAL A 353 -6.18 -5.94 -1.74
C VAL A 353 -7.58 -5.73 -1.16
N GLN A 354 -8.61 -5.64 -2.02
CA GLN A 354 -9.99 -5.49 -1.57
C GLN A 354 -10.43 -6.68 -0.71
N ILE A 355 -10.20 -7.91 -1.17
CA ILE A 355 -10.54 -9.14 -0.42
C ILE A 355 -9.80 -9.16 0.91
N SER A 356 -8.48 -8.96 0.87
CA SER A 356 -7.61 -9.06 2.04
C SER A 356 -7.93 -8.02 3.10
N PHE A 357 -8.18 -6.78 2.69
CA PHE A 357 -8.54 -5.69 3.59
C PHE A 357 -9.85 -6.00 4.31
N ASN A 358 -10.89 -6.39 3.57
CA ASN A 358 -12.19 -6.70 4.15
C ASN A 358 -12.14 -7.94 5.04
N GLU A 359 -11.41 -8.96 4.66
CA GLU A 359 -11.17 -10.15 5.48
C GLU A 359 -10.49 -9.79 6.82
N TYR A 360 -9.50 -8.89 6.78
CA TYR A 360 -8.82 -8.43 7.98
C TYR A 360 -9.74 -7.64 8.92
N ILE A 361 -10.58 -6.76 8.37
CA ILE A 361 -11.61 -6.07 9.16
C ILE A 361 -12.53 -7.07 9.85
N LEU A 362 -13.03 -8.06 9.11
CA LEU A 362 -13.89 -9.09 9.67
C LEU A 362 -13.21 -9.89 10.79
N ARG A 363 -11.92 -10.23 10.65
CA ARG A 363 -11.15 -10.91 11.71
C ARG A 363 -11.12 -10.12 13.02
N SER A 364 -11.20 -8.81 12.93
CA SER A 364 -11.22 -7.94 14.11
C SER A 364 -12.60 -7.84 14.78
N MET A 365 -13.67 -8.21 14.07
CA MET A 365 -15.07 -8.07 14.54
C MET A 365 -15.67 -9.41 14.98
N THR A 366 -15.21 -10.53 14.42
CA THR A 366 -15.82 -11.86 14.61
C THR A 366 -14.81 -12.89 15.10
N SER A 367 -15.29 -13.96 15.75
CA SER A 367 -14.43 -15.10 16.10
C SER A 367 -13.99 -15.88 14.86
N VAL A 368 -12.76 -16.38 14.88
CA VAL A 368 -12.15 -17.05 13.71
C VAL A 368 -12.88 -18.33 13.29
N SER A 369 -13.47 -19.08 14.26
CA SER A 369 -14.08 -20.39 14.02
C SER A 369 -15.41 -20.35 13.23
N GLU A 370 -16.13 -19.24 13.26
CA GLU A 370 -17.47 -19.13 12.64
C GLU A 370 -17.44 -18.39 11.29
N LYS A 371 -16.41 -17.62 11.04
CA LYS A 371 -16.29 -16.73 9.87
C LYS A 371 -16.17 -17.45 8.55
N GLU A 372 -15.32 -18.46 8.46
CA GLU A 372 -15.05 -19.15 7.19
C GLU A 372 -16.26 -19.92 6.66
N PRO A 373 -17.00 -20.72 7.48
CA PRO A 373 -18.23 -21.37 7.03
C PRO A 373 -19.26 -20.39 6.47
N ILE A 374 -19.46 -19.25 7.14
CA ILE A 374 -20.43 -18.22 6.71
C ILE A 374 -20.02 -17.64 5.33
N ARG A 375 -18.75 -17.39 5.11
CA ARG A 375 -18.25 -16.84 3.83
C ARG A 375 -18.50 -17.81 2.67
N TYR A 376 -18.17 -19.07 2.82
CA TYR A 376 -18.40 -20.08 1.77
C TYR A 376 -19.89 -20.26 1.49
N GLU A 377 -20.72 -20.32 2.53
CA GLU A 377 -22.15 -20.45 2.37
C GLU A 377 -22.79 -19.23 1.67
N LEU A 378 -22.36 -18.00 2.02
CA LEU A 378 -22.77 -16.80 1.29
C LEU A 378 -22.38 -16.84 -0.18
N LEU A 379 -21.15 -17.28 -0.48
CA LEU A 379 -20.67 -17.40 -1.87
C LEU A 379 -21.52 -18.40 -2.67
N ASP A 380 -21.81 -19.55 -2.10
CA ASP A 380 -22.60 -20.60 -2.75
C ASP A 380 -24.04 -20.13 -3.01
N LEU A 381 -24.68 -19.50 -2.03
CA LEU A 381 -26.06 -18.98 -2.17
C LEU A 381 -26.15 -17.86 -3.22
N ILE A 382 -25.22 -16.91 -3.21
CA ILE A 382 -25.19 -15.81 -4.19
C ILE A 382 -24.95 -16.38 -5.60
N ASN A 383 -24.02 -17.31 -5.77
CA ASN A 383 -23.77 -17.94 -7.07
C ASN A 383 -24.96 -18.80 -7.56
N ALA A 384 -25.70 -19.42 -6.65
CA ALA A 384 -26.91 -20.17 -6.98
C ALA A 384 -28.13 -19.25 -7.25
N GLY A 385 -28.11 -17.99 -6.76
CA GLY A 385 -29.28 -17.10 -6.77
C GLY A 385 -30.34 -17.50 -5.72
N ASP A 386 -29.94 -18.26 -4.70
CA ASP A 386 -30.84 -18.68 -3.62
C ASP A 386 -30.94 -17.61 -2.52
N VAL A 387 -31.73 -16.58 -2.82
CA VAL A 387 -31.94 -15.45 -1.89
C VAL A 387 -32.78 -15.87 -0.69
N GLY A 388 -33.67 -16.85 -0.83
CA GLY A 388 -34.51 -17.33 0.28
C GLY A 388 -33.69 -17.92 1.43
N SER A 389 -32.55 -18.53 1.13
CA SER A 389 -31.64 -19.09 2.12
C SER A 389 -30.64 -18.11 2.70
N LEU A 390 -30.60 -16.84 2.24
CA LEU A 390 -29.66 -15.83 2.76
C LEU A 390 -30.03 -15.35 4.16
N GLU A 391 -31.32 -15.24 4.51
CA GLU A 391 -31.78 -14.71 5.80
C GLU A 391 -31.14 -15.42 7.01
N PRO A 392 -31.19 -16.74 7.15
CA PRO A 392 -30.60 -17.44 8.30
C PRO A 392 -29.07 -17.26 8.34
N VAL A 393 -28.41 -17.15 7.19
CA VAL A 393 -26.96 -16.95 7.11
C VAL A 393 -26.59 -15.53 7.58
N VAL A 394 -27.33 -14.51 7.12
CA VAL A 394 -27.15 -13.12 7.56
C VAL A 394 -27.41 -12.98 9.06
N LYS A 395 -28.45 -13.63 9.60
CA LYS A 395 -28.72 -13.66 11.03
C LYS A 395 -27.59 -14.28 11.86
N ARG A 396 -27.02 -15.39 11.40
CA ARG A 396 -25.83 -16.02 12.05
C ARG A 396 -24.61 -15.11 11.97
N LEU A 397 -24.41 -14.43 10.84
CA LEU A 397 -23.34 -13.48 10.64
C LEU A 397 -23.37 -12.40 11.74
N PHE A 398 -24.50 -11.71 11.93
CA PHE A 398 -24.61 -10.67 12.95
C PHE A 398 -24.54 -11.23 14.37
N ALA A 399 -25.06 -12.42 14.61
CA ALA A 399 -24.93 -13.10 15.90
C ALA A 399 -23.47 -13.46 16.25
N SER A 400 -22.58 -13.61 15.26
CA SER A 400 -21.15 -13.91 15.46
C SER A 400 -20.29 -12.69 15.80
N ILE A 401 -20.84 -11.47 15.70
CA ILE A 401 -20.11 -10.24 16.02
C ILE A 401 -19.88 -10.13 17.51
N ALA A 402 -18.63 -10.00 17.93
CA ALA A 402 -18.28 -9.96 19.35
C ALA A 402 -18.91 -8.76 20.06
N TYR A 403 -19.47 -8.99 21.27
CA TYR A 403 -20.13 -7.98 22.10
C TYR A 403 -19.31 -6.71 22.31
N ASN A 404 -17.98 -6.84 22.42
CA ASN A 404 -17.07 -5.71 22.63
C ASN A 404 -17.11 -4.66 21.51
N ASN A 405 -17.59 -5.00 20.31
CA ASN A 405 -17.74 -4.04 19.21
C ASN A 405 -18.92 -3.07 19.43
N PHE A 406 -19.82 -3.38 20.37
CA PHE A 406 -21.01 -2.58 20.68
C PHE A 406 -20.90 -1.81 22.01
N THR A 407 -19.76 -1.86 22.70
CA THR A 407 -19.60 -1.20 23.99
C THR A 407 -19.15 0.25 23.82
N ASN A 408 -19.87 1.16 24.50
CA ASN A 408 -19.55 2.60 24.63
C ASN A 408 -19.59 3.42 23.32
N ASN A 409 -20.37 3.05 22.29
CA ASN A 409 -20.34 3.75 21.01
C ASN A 409 -21.66 3.89 20.24
N ASP A 410 -22.80 3.40 20.74
CA ASP A 410 -24.14 3.43 20.09
C ASP A 410 -24.12 2.97 18.59
N ILE A 411 -23.13 2.20 18.18
CA ILE A 411 -22.89 1.82 16.77
C ILE A 411 -24.04 0.97 16.21
N GLU A 412 -24.77 0.27 17.08
CA GLU A 412 -25.94 -0.54 16.73
C GLU A 412 -27.12 0.27 16.17
N ARG A 413 -27.11 1.60 16.36
CA ARG A 413 -28.11 2.51 15.81
C ARG A 413 -27.72 3.13 14.48
N TYR A 414 -26.50 2.87 14.04
CA TYR A 414 -25.95 3.42 12.80
C TYR A 414 -26.14 2.44 11.64
N GLU A 415 -27.01 2.78 10.69
CA GLU A 415 -27.28 1.97 9.48
C GLU A 415 -26.01 1.61 8.73
N GLY A 416 -25.07 2.56 8.63
CA GLY A 416 -23.77 2.36 8.00
C GLY A 416 -22.90 1.28 8.64
N PHE A 417 -23.11 0.93 9.92
CA PHE A 417 -22.42 -0.19 10.55
C PHE A 417 -22.87 -1.53 9.93
N TYR A 418 -24.18 -1.76 9.85
CA TYR A 418 -24.73 -2.99 9.26
C TYR A 418 -24.37 -3.12 7.78
N ALA A 419 -24.46 -2.01 7.04
CA ALA A 419 -24.03 -1.93 5.65
C ALA A 419 -22.54 -2.24 5.49
N SER A 420 -21.67 -1.71 6.37
CA SER A 420 -20.22 -1.97 6.35
C SER A 420 -19.89 -3.42 6.63
N VAL A 421 -20.58 -4.06 7.58
CA VAL A 421 -20.37 -5.48 7.91
C VAL A 421 -20.75 -6.36 6.73
N LEU A 422 -21.94 -6.17 6.13
CA LEU A 422 -22.37 -6.93 4.96
C LEU A 422 -21.46 -6.68 3.75
N TYR A 423 -21.09 -5.42 3.52
CA TYR A 423 -20.12 -5.07 2.49
C TYR A 423 -18.81 -5.86 2.68
N ALA A 424 -18.26 -5.84 3.90
CA ALA A 424 -17.00 -6.53 4.18
C ALA A 424 -17.09 -8.04 3.95
N TYR A 425 -18.20 -8.68 4.33
CA TYR A 425 -18.41 -10.10 4.04
C TYR A 425 -18.47 -10.39 2.54
N PHE A 426 -19.29 -9.66 1.79
CA PHE A 426 -19.40 -9.86 0.33
C PHE A 426 -18.11 -9.49 -0.40
N ALA A 427 -17.45 -8.40 -0.02
CA ALA A 427 -16.15 -8.04 -0.60
C ALA A 427 -15.07 -9.10 -0.31
N SER A 428 -15.09 -9.71 0.89
CA SER A 428 -14.11 -10.74 1.29
C SER A 428 -14.27 -12.07 0.55
N ILE A 429 -15.44 -12.36 -0.03
CA ILE A 429 -15.65 -13.54 -0.90
C ILE A 429 -15.41 -13.24 -2.37
N GLY A 430 -15.03 -12.01 -2.71
CA GLY A 430 -14.59 -11.61 -4.02
C GLY A 430 -15.70 -11.48 -5.07
N VAL A 431 -16.95 -11.27 -4.69
CA VAL A 431 -18.03 -10.88 -5.62
C VAL A 431 -17.86 -9.42 -6.05
N ASP A 432 -18.41 -9.06 -7.21
CA ASP A 432 -18.41 -7.67 -7.64
C ASP A 432 -19.45 -6.90 -6.83
N ILE A 433 -18.98 -5.87 -6.12
CA ILE A 433 -19.77 -5.11 -5.17
C ILE A 433 -19.65 -3.62 -5.42
N ILE A 434 -20.81 -2.92 -5.42
CA ILE A 434 -20.91 -1.47 -5.53
C ILE A 434 -21.72 -0.99 -4.33
N ALA A 435 -21.10 -0.20 -3.49
CA ALA A 435 -21.81 0.45 -2.38
C ALA A 435 -22.31 1.82 -2.82
N GLU A 436 -23.41 2.27 -2.20
CA GLU A 436 -24.02 3.56 -2.49
C GLU A 436 -24.22 3.79 -4.01
N ASP A 437 -24.74 2.77 -4.67
CA ASP A 437 -24.83 2.69 -6.13
C ASP A 437 -25.87 3.67 -6.68
N VAL A 438 -25.39 4.70 -7.37
CA VAL A 438 -26.20 5.83 -7.84
C VAL A 438 -26.98 5.48 -9.10
N SER A 439 -28.26 5.85 -9.12
CA SER A 439 -29.12 5.85 -10.30
C SER A 439 -29.65 7.26 -10.59
N ASN A 440 -30.43 7.43 -11.67
CA ASN A 440 -31.12 8.69 -11.97
C ASN A 440 -32.25 9.04 -11.00
N LYS A 441 -32.61 8.15 -10.10
CA LYS A 441 -33.74 8.28 -9.14
C LYS A 441 -33.29 8.30 -7.68
N GLY A 442 -32.01 8.10 -7.43
CA GLY A 442 -31.45 8.06 -6.09
C GLY A 442 -30.29 7.08 -5.97
N ARG A 443 -30.07 6.56 -4.78
CA ARG A 443 -28.95 5.71 -4.43
C ARG A 443 -29.45 4.49 -3.67
N ILE A 444 -28.95 3.30 -4.07
CA ILE A 444 -29.18 2.03 -3.36
C ILE A 444 -27.95 1.72 -2.49
N ASP A 445 -28.16 1.16 -1.30
CA ASP A 445 -27.10 0.95 -0.33
C ASP A 445 -26.01 -0.02 -0.83
N LEU A 446 -26.41 -1.11 -1.48
CA LEU A 446 -25.49 -2.12 -1.95
C LEU A 446 -26.01 -2.85 -3.20
N THR A 447 -25.15 -3.00 -4.19
CA THR A 447 -25.40 -3.82 -5.38
C THR A 447 -24.31 -4.88 -5.52
N LEU A 448 -24.71 -6.15 -5.68
CA LEU A 448 -23.80 -7.25 -5.97
C LEU A 448 -24.04 -7.78 -7.37
N LYS A 449 -22.96 -8.22 -8.04
CA LYS A 449 -23.03 -8.92 -9.33
C LYS A 449 -22.30 -10.25 -9.23
N ALA A 450 -23.01 -11.34 -9.43
CA ALA A 450 -22.46 -12.68 -9.41
C ALA A 450 -23.28 -13.64 -10.25
N GLY A 451 -22.65 -14.60 -10.92
CA GLY A 451 -23.32 -15.63 -11.70
C GLY A 451 -24.27 -15.10 -12.79
N GLY A 452 -24.00 -13.92 -13.36
CA GLY A 452 -24.88 -13.26 -14.35
C GLY A 452 -26.13 -12.60 -13.74
N ARG A 453 -26.21 -12.49 -12.43
CA ARG A 453 -27.33 -11.93 -11.67
C ARG A 453 -26.92 -10.65 -10.96
N THR A 454 -27.90 -9.80 -10.67
CA THR A 454 -27.73 -8.55 -9.89
C THR A 454 -28.60 -8.61 -8.64
N PHE A 455 -28.02 -8.35 -7.47
CA PHE A 455 -28.70 -8.31 -6.19
C PHE A 455 -28.62 -6.88 -5.64
N LEU A 456 -29.77 -6.27 -5.35
CA LEU A 456 -29.88 -4.91 -4.87
C LEU A 456 -30.38 -4.92 -3.43
N PHE A 457 -29.56 -4.40 -2.51
CA PHE A 457 -29.87 -4.38 -1.08
C PHE A 457 -30.13 -2.95 -0.61
N GLU A 458 -31.22 -2.80 0.16
CA GLU A 458 -31.54 -1.59 0.91
C GLU A 458 -31.67 -1.94 2.38
N PHE A 459 -31.11 -1.11 3.24
CA PHE A 459 -31.06 -1.35 4.68
C PHE A 459 -31.87 -0.32 5.44
N LYS A 460 -32.44 -0.70 6.59
CA LYS A 460 -33.03 0.22 7.56
C LYS A 460 -32.73 -0.26 8.98
N VAL A 461 -32.71 0.67 9.91
CA VAL A 461 -32.51 0.39 11.34
C VAL A 461 -33.75 0.83 12.12
N SER A 462 -34.20 -0.02 13.02
CA SER A 462 -35.43 0.08 13.84
C SER A 462 -36.70 -0.14 13.05
N ASP A 463 -37.03 0.75 12.10
CA ASP A 463 -38.25 0.74 11.32
C ASP A 463 -38.00 1.10 9.85
N GLY A 464 -38.92 0.71 8.99
CA GLY A 464 -38.88 1.08 7.56
C GLY A 464 -39.34 -0.03 6.61
N GLU A 465 -39.56 0.34 5.38
CA GLU A 465 -39.97 -0.55 4.29
C GLU A 465 -38.94 -0.49 3.15
N PRO A 466 -37.76 -1.12 3.34
CA PRO A 466 -36.66 -1.01 2.38
C PRO A 466 -37.01 -1.61 1.01
N LEU A 467 -37.74 -2.72 0.95
CA LEU A 467 -38.16 -3.32 -0.32
C LEU A 467 -39.10 -2.41 -1.10
N GLU A 468 -40.06 -1.73 -0.43
CA GLU A 468 -40.93 -0.74 -1.07
C GLU A 468 -40.15 0.47 -1.58
N GLN A 469 -39.09 0.88 -0.88
CA GLN A 469 -38.20 1.95 -1.35
C GLN A 469 -37.55 1.56 -2.69
N ILE A 470 -36.98 0.33 -2.81
CA ILE A 470 -36.38 -0.14 -4.05
C ILE A 470 -37.42 -0.13 -5.19
N ARG A 471 -38.65 -0.64 -4.93
CA ARG A 471 -39.74 -0.68 -5.90
C ARG A 471 -40.14 0.70 -6.37
N LYS A 472 -40.37 1.64 -5.44
CA LYS A 472 -40.76 3.02 -5.74
C LYS A 472 -39.70 3.76 -6.55
N MET A 473 -38.45 3.60 -6.17
CA MET A 473 -37.32 4.29 -6.82
C MET A 473 -36.84 3.56 -8.07
N LYS A 474 -37.23 2.30 -8.28
CA LYS A 474 -36.92 1.50 -9.45
C LYS A 474 -35.42 1.46 -9.78
N TYR A 475 -34.55 1.33 -8.79
CA TYR A 475 -33.10 1.29 -8.94
C TYR A 475 -32.64 0.19 -9.88
N TYR A 476 -33.40 -0.91 -9.97
CA TYR A 476 -33.11 -2.09 -10.78
C TYR A 476 -33.21 -1.84 -12.31
N GLU A 477 -33.87 -0.77 -12.76
CA GLU A 477 -34.04 -0.48 -14.20
C GLU A 477 -32.73 -0.25 -14.94
N LYS A 478 -31.64 0.12 -14.26
CA LYS A 478 -30.33 0.32 -14.88
C LYS A 478 -29.54 -0.98 -15.14
N TYR A 479 -30.07 -2.12 -14.70
CA TYR A 479 -29.43 -3.41 -14.87
C TYR A 479 -30.23 -4.34 -15.77
N ASP A 480 -29.51 -5.09 -16.59
CA ASP A 480 -30.08 -6.14 -17.44
C ASP A 480 -30.03 -7.50 -16.75
N GLY A 481 -30.85 -8.46 -17.23
CA GLY A 481 -30.85 -9.82 -16.77
C GLY A 481 -31.66 -10.04 -15.48
N GLU A 482 -31.35 -11.13 -14.79
CA GLU A 482 -32.04 -11.55 -13.57
C GLU A 482 -31.63 -10.69 -12.39
N ARG A 483 -32.61 -10.08 -11.72
CA ARG A 483 -32.41 -9.14 -10.62
C ARG A 483 -33.19 -9.55 -9.40
N TYR A 484 -32.57 -9.39 -8.23
CA TYR A 484 -33.17 -9.63 -6.92
C TYR A 484 -33.16 -8.33 -6.13
N LEU A 485 -34.34 -7.95 -5.61
CA LEU A 485 -34.53 -6.81 -4.74
C LEU A 485 -34.60 -7.34 -3.31
N ILE A 486 -33.79 -6.82 -2.41
CA ILE A 486 -33.63 -7.36 -1.05
C ILE A 486 -33.69 -6.19 -0.06
N GLY A 487 -34.67 -6.22 0.83
CA GLY A 487 -34.87 -5.27 1.89
C GLY A 487 -34.58 -5.90 3.25
N ILE A 488 -33.70 -5.28 4.04
CA ILE A 488 -33.33 -5.79 5.37
C ILE A 488 -33.54 -4.69 6.42
N VAL A 489 -34.27 -5.02 7.49
CA VAL A 489 -34.41 -4.16 8.67
C VAL A 489 -33.63 -4.77 9.83
N PHE A 490 -32.81 -3.95 10.49
CA PHE A 490 -32.05 -4.33 11.67
C PHE A 490 -32.70 -3.77 12.94
N ASP A 491 -32.74 -4.57 14.00
CA ASP A 491 -33.15 -4.14 15.31
C ASP A 491 -31.94 -3.84 16.21
N PRO A 492 -31.76 -2.59 16.67
CA PRO A 492 -30.65 -2.21 17.54
C PRO A 492 -30.63 -2.94 18.88
N LYS A 493 -31.79 -3.39 19.39
CA LYS A 493 -31.88 -4.09 20.69
C LYS A 493 -31.33 -5.51 20.60
N SER A 494 -31.77 -6.26 19.59
CA SER A 494 -31.25 -7.61 19.33
C SER A 494 -29.91 -7.58 18.56
N ARG A 495 -29.52 -6.42 17.99
CA ARG A 495 -28.32 -6.24 17.15
C ARG A 495 -28.29 -7.22 15.97
N ASN A 496 -29.46 -7.51 15.42
CA ASN A 496 -29.64 -8.51 14.39
C ASN A 496 -30.77 -8.14 13.43
N VAL A 497 -30.99 -8.96 12.41
CA VAL A 497 -32.07 -8.81 11.42
C VAL A 497 -33.42 -9.04 12.09
N SER A 498 -34.31 -8.07 12.00
CA SER A 498 -35.72 -8.15 12.42
C SER A 498 -36.68 -8.49 11.28
N LYS A 499 -36.36 -8.00 10.05
CA LYS A 499 -37.15 -8.24 8.85
C LYS A 499 -36.23 -8.48 7.66
N PHE A 500 -36.55 -9.49 6.84
CA PHE A 500 -35.85 -9.80 5.59
C PHE A 500 -36.89 -10.10 4.49
N GLU A 501 -36.94 -9.28 3.49
CA GLU A 501 -37.90 -9.37 2.38
C GLU A 501 -37.14 -9.37 1.06
N TRP A 502 -37.65 -10.10 0.09
CA TRP A 502 -37.04 -10.08 -1.24
C TRP A 502 -38.07 -10.40 -2.34
N GLU A 503 -37.75 -10.00 -3.56
CA GLU A 503 -38.46 -10.38 -4.75
C GLU A 503 -37.51 -10.51 -5.95
N ARG A 504 -37.92 -11.27 -6.94
CA ARG A 504 -37.20 -11.41 -8.23
C ARG A 504 -37.95 -10.60 -9.30
N VAL A 505 -37.21 -9.82 -10.10
CA VAL A 505 -37.73 -8.98 -11.19
C VAL A 505 -36.93 -9.18 -12.48
#